data_0b330d3539c4ce01837dc5ba67cd8393
#
_entry.id   0b330d3539c4ce01837dc5ba67cd8393
#
_cell.length_a   1.000
_cell.length_b   1.000
_cell.length_c   1.000
_cell.angle_alpha   90.00
_cell.angle_beta   90.00
_cell.angle_gamma   90.00
#
_symmetry.space_group_name_H-M   'P 1'
#
loop_
_entity.id
_entity.type
_entity.pdbx_description
1 polymer ?
#
loop_
_entity_poly.entity_id
_entity_poly.type
_entity_poly.pdbx_seq_one_letter_code
_entity_poly.pdbx_strand_id
1 'polypeptide(L)'
;MARKVIAMEAKLLAVLTAGVSSVRVSDVCAELGISRQTFYKYRRRFEVEGPAGLVERSRRPRSSPQLMAPDVEDEIVRLRKDLPLDNGAQTIAYHLARSGWPVPSVSAIHRALVRRGLVTPQPEKRPRSSWRRFEWPRPNDAWQIDATCWALCSGEEVWIMDLLDDHSRVALAARVYPGPSGEAAWGAFCSASQRWGLPAHVMSDNGCCFTGRFFSGGETNFERDLRTLGIRHIPSSPGHPQTCGKLERFHQTLKRWLRRRPLATTAAELQDQLDAFLAFYNHQRPHRALRGTTPAERWAASPPSQPGEPIPGDPRATLHTVGVTGNISWGRFQIAVGQQRAGQHVLVIARDDDLAVFAQTGLVRRLHLDRSRRYQPSGLPPGRKPKIAPCH
;
A
#
# COMPACT_ATOMS: atom_id res chain seq x y z
N MET A 1 -7.97 40.15 -17.77
CA MET A 1 -8.41 41.54 -17.96
C MET A 1 -8.38 42.29 -16.65
N ALA A 2 -7.25 42.90 -16.29
CA ALA A 2 -7.17 43.82 -15.17
C ALA A 2 -7.82 45.16 -15.60
N ARG A 3 -9.09 45.32 -15.26
CA ARG A 3 -9.81 46.58 -15.50
C ARG A 3 -9.19 47.67 -14.62
N LYS A 4 -8.80 48.73 -15.28
CA LYS A 4 -8.48 50.10 -14.84
C LYS A 4 -9.23 50.57 -13.56
N VAL A 5 -8.98 49.96 -12.39
CA VAL A 5 -9.59 50.33 -11.10
C VAL A 5 -8.99 51.66 -10.62
N ILE A 6 -7.69 51.90 -10.84
CA ILE A 6 -6.95 53.10 -10.40
C ILE A 6 -7.49 54.39 -11.03
N ALA A 7 -8.06 54.33 -12.25
CA ALA A 7 -8.58 55.51 -12.93
C ALA A 7 -9.94 56.00 -12.36
N MET A 8 -10.72 55.13 -11.73
CA MET A 8 -12.05 55.46 -11.21
C MET A 8 -11.96 56.19 -9.86
N GLU A 9 -11.07 55.72 -8.97
CA GLU A 9 -10.84 56.34 -7.65
C GLU A 9 -10.33 57.79 -7.76
N ALA A 10 -9.39 58.04 -8.68
CA ALA A 10 -8.84 59.37 -8.91
C ALA A 10 -9.88 60.32 -9.51
N LYS A 11 -10.73 59.87 -10.41
CA LYS A 11 -11.80 60.70 -11.02
C LYS A 11 -12.93 60.97 -10.00
N LEU A 12 -13.32 59.99 -9.18
CA LEU A 12 -14.28 60.19 -8.13
C LEU A 12 -13.77 61.17 -7.06
N LEU A 13 -12.50 61.06 -6.68
CA LEU A 13 -11.85 62.00 -5.79
C LEU A 13 -11.89 63.42 -6.33
N ALA A 14 -11.54 63.64 -7.61
CA ALA A 14 -11.56 64.95 -8.22
C ALA A 14 -12.97 65.56 -8.25
N VAL A 15 -13.99 64.76 -8.54
CA VAL A 15 -15.40 65.23 -8.58
C VAL A 15 -15.93 65.52 -7.19
N LEU A 16 -15.62 64.73 -6.19
CA LEU A 16 -16.10 64.90 -4.81
C LEU A 16 -15.37 66.03 -4.08
N THR A 17 -14.10 66.30 -4.41
CA THR A 17 -13.33 67.42 -3.84
C THR A 17 -13.67 68.77 -4.50
N ALA A 18 -14.04 68.80 -5.78
CA ALA A 18 -14.42 70.01 -6.50
C ALA A 18 -15.81 70.60 -6.10
N GLY A 19 -16.55 69.89 -5.25
CA GLY A 19 -17.90 70.31 -4.82
C GLY A 19 -18.95 70.19 -5.94
N VAL A 20 -19.97 69.39 -5.73
CA VAL A 20 -20.99 68.95 -6.70
C VAL A 20 -21.96 70.07 -7.12
N SER A 21 -21.67 71.33 -6.81
CA SER A 21 -22.64 72.46 -6.99
C SER A 21 -22.92 72.82 -8.46
N SER A 22 -22.11 72.38 -9.42
CA SER A 22 -22.27 72.76 -10.81
C SER A 22 -22.39 71.62 -11.83
N VAL A 23 -22.24 70.33 -11.40
CA VAL A 23 -22.24 69.19 -12.35
C VAL A 23 -23.43 68.25 -12.02
N ARG A 24 -24.18 67.87 -13.07
CA ARG A 24 -25.28 66.87 -12.87
C ARG A 24 -24.70 65.46 -12.57
N VAL A 25 -25.20 64.83 -11.51
CA VAL A 25 -24.78 63.48 -11.10
C VAL A 25 -24.95 62.44 -12.25
N SER A 26 -25.95 62.66 -13.14
CA SER A 26 -26.16 61.84 -14.33
C SER A 26 -24.96 61.81 -15.24
N ASP A 27 -24.36 62.98 -15.48
CA ASP A 27 -23.30 63.16 -16.46
C ASP A 27 -21.97 62.56 -15.90
N VAL A 28 -21.72 62.75 -14.60
CA VAL A 28 -20.61 62.12 -13.89
C VAL A 28 -20.77 60.60 -13.91
N CYS A 29 -21.95 60.07 -13.71
CA CYS A 29 -22.18 58.63 -13.76
C CYS A 29 -21.96 58.04 -15.15
N ALA A 30 -22.38 58.77 -16.18
CA ALA A 30 -22.16 58.37 -17.57
C ALA A 30 -20.66 58.39 -17.96
N GLU A 31 -19.95 59.45 -17.54
CA GLU A 31 -18.49 59.58 -17.79
C GLU A 31 -17.69 58.48 -17.06
N LEU A 32 -18.02 58.17 -15.82
CA LEU A 32 -17.35 57.13 -15.01
C LEU A 32 -17.84 55.73 -15.33
N GLY A 33 -18.89 55.55 -16.09
CA GLY A 33 -19.50 54.22 -16.36
C GLY A 33 -20.03 53.49 -15.13
N ILE A 34 -20.57 54.29 -14.17
CA ILE A 34 -21.14 53.77 -12.91
C ILE A 34 -22.63 54.09 -12.76
N SER A 35 -23.34 53.31 -11.96
CA SER A 35 -24.72 53.61 -11.62
C SER A 35 -24.81 54.79 -10.65
N ARG A 36 -25.94 55.56 -10.65
CA ARG A 36 -26.22 56.56 -9.65
C ARG A 36 -26.15 56.03 -8.22
N GLN A 37 -26.59 54.76 -8.00
CA GLN A 37 -26.50 54.11 -6.73
C GLN A 37 -25.05 53.89 -6.26
N THR A 38 -24.16 53.52 -7.18
CA THR A 38 -22.75 53.41 -6.93
C THR A 38 -22.11 54.76 -6.58
N PHE A 39 -22.46 55.84 -7.31
CA PHE A 39 -22.01 57.20 -7.03
C PHE A 39 -22.38 57.66 -5.61
N TYR A 40 -23.67 57.56 -5.22
CA TYR A 40 -24.11 57.94 -3.89
C TYR A 40 -23.52 57.09 -2.77
N LYS A 41 -23.28 55.83 -3.05
CA LYS A 41 -22.56 54.96 -2.11
C LYS A 41 -21.12 55.43 -1.84
N TYR A 42 -20.37 55.82 -2.88
CA TYR A 42 -19.01 56.33 -2.72
C TYR A 42 -19.02 57.74 -2.12
N ARG A 43 -19.95 58.63 -2.50
CA ARG A 43 -20.13 59.94 -1.90
C ARG A 43 -20.35 59.87 -0.40
N ARG A 44 -21.28 59.03 0.07
CA ARG A 44 -21.53 58.82 1.50
C ARG A 44 -20.30 58.33 2.24
N ARG A 45 -19.51 57.44 1.63
CA ARG A 45 -18.23 56.98 2.18
C ARG A 45 -17.20 58.09 2.26
N PHE A 46 -17.10 58.90 1.26
CA PHE A 46 -16.19 60.02 1.24
C PHE A 46 -16.54 61.09 2.29
N GLU A 47 -17.83 61.35 2.51
CA GLU A 47 -18.31 62.26 3.56
C GLU A 47 -17.95 61.76 4.94
N VAL A 48 -17.91 60.43 5.17
CA VAL A 48 -17.61 59.83 6.50
C VAL A 48 -16.14 59.54 6.72
N GLU A 49 -15.43 59.05 5.70
CA GLU A 49 -14.09 58.47 5.78
C GLU A 49 -13.04 59.26 4.97
N GLY A 50 -13.45 60.33 4.31
CA GLY A 50 -12.58 61.07 3.38
C GLY A 50 -12.10 60.24 2.20
N PRO A 51 -10.91 60.53 1.62
CA PRO A 51 -10.38 59.79 0.48
C PRO A 51 -10.23 58.29 0.70
N ALA A 52 -10.04 57.84 1.93
CA ALA A 52 -9.95 56.41 2.25
C ALA A 52 -11.26 55.66 1.99
N GLY A 53 -12.42 56.35 2.04
CA GLY A 53 -13.74 55.75 1.76
C GLY A 53 -13.94 55.38 0.29
N LEU A 54 -13.09 55.89 -0.61
CA LEU A 54 -13.15 55.60 -2.07
C LEU A 54 -12.40 54.30 -2.39
N VAL A 55 -11.55 53.78 -1.53
CA VAL A 55 -10.83 52.55 -1.74
C VAL A 55 -11.82 51.38 -1.79
N GLU A 56 -11.63 50.48 -2.78
CA GLU A 56 -12.49 49.33 -2.92
C GLU A 56 -12.33 48.37 -1.72
N ARG A 57 -13.44 48.15 -1.01
CA ARG A 57 -13.42 47.24 0.13
C ARG A 57 -13.50 45.79 -0.34
N SER A 58 -12.76 44.92 0.31
CA SER A 58 -12.85 43.50 0.10
C SER A 58 -14.30 43.01 0.18
N ARG A 59 -14.77 42.31 -0.85
CA ARG A 59 -16.08 41.64 -0.89
C ARG A 59 -16.08 40.33 -0.13
N ARG A 60 -14.96 39.97 0.49
CA ARG A 60 -14.82 38.73 1.25
C ARG A 60 -15.72 38.77 2.49
N PRO A 61 -16.53 37.74 2.74
CA PRO A 61 -17.31 37.63 3.96
C PRO A 61 -16.44 37.82 5.20
N ARG A 62 -16.91 38.57 6.19
CA ARG A 62 -16.21 38.78 7.45
C ARG A 62 -16.12 37.52 8.31
N SER A 63 -17.07 36.60 8.14
CA SER A 63 -17.08 35.29 8.76
C SER A 63 -17.21 34.20 7.71
N SER A 64 -16.56 33.09 7.93
CA SER A 64 -16.70 31.89 7.09
C SER A 64 -17.07 30.72 8.01
N PRO A 65 -18.40 30.42 8.16
CA PRO A 65 -18.87 29.33 9.03
C PRO A 65 -18.30 27.96 8.66
N GLN A 66 -17.81 27.82 7.42
CA GLN A 66 -17.17 26.60 6.91
C GLN A 66 -15.62 26.65 6.98
N LEU A 67 -15.06 27.61 7.72
CA LEU A 67 -13.63 27.65 7.93
C LEU A 67 -13.22 26.42 8.73
N MET A 68 -12.18 25.73 8.24
CA MET A 68 -11.61 24.59 8.97
C MET A 68 -11.12 25.05 10.33
N ALA A 69 -11.44 24.30 11.39
CA ALA A 69 -10.95 24.56 12.72
C ALA A 69 -9.43 24.51 12.78
N PRO A 70 -8.76 25.42 13.52
CA PRO A 70 -7.29 25.48 13.53
C PRO A 70 -6.60 24.18 13.98
N ASP A 71 -7.16 23.51 14.97
CA ASP A 71 -6.69 22.23 15.50
C ASP A 71 -6.72 21.11 14.44
N VAL A 72 -7.78 21.08 13.65
CA VAL A 72 -7.90 20.14 12.50
C VAL A 72 -6.85 20.46 11.44
N GLU A 73 -6.61 21.74 11.15
CA GLU A 73 -5.59 22.15 10.18
C GLU A 73 -4.18 21.79 10.66
N ASP A 74 -3.89 21.96 11.94
CA ASP A 74 -2.61 21.60 12.54
C ASP A 74 -2.39 20.07 12.54
N GLU A 75 -3.43 19.30 12.82
CA GLU A 75 -3.37 17.82 12.70
C GLU A 75 -3.12 17.38 11.24
N ILE A 76 -3.74 18.04 10.26
CA ILE A 76 -3.47 17.79 8.82
C ILE A 76 -1.99 18.05 8.50
N VAL A 77 -1.43 19.14 9.02
CA VAL A 77 -0.01 19.49 8.82
C VAL A 77 0.89 18.45 9.49
N ARG A 78 0.56 18.03 10.72
CA ARG A 78 1.29 16.98 11.44
C ARG A 78 1.31 15.68 10.62
N LEU A 79 0.13 15.18 10.20
CA LEU A 79 0.03 13.98 9.39
C LEU A 79 0.79 14.10 8.06
N ARG A 80 0.78 15.29 7.43
CA ARG A 80 1.55 15.53 6.20
C ARG A 80 3.05 15.32 6.38
N LYS A 81 3.60 15.67 7.54
CA LYS A 81 5.03 15.57 7.87
C LYS A 81 5.41 14.19 8.41
N ASP A 82 4.58 13.62 9.28
CA ASP A 82 4.91 12.42 10.06
C ASP A 82 4.63 11.11 9.31
N LEU A 83 3.67 11.11 8.40
CA LEU A 83 3.35 9.89 7.65
C LEU A 83 4.54 9.44 6.79
N PRO A 84 5.01 8.21 6.97
CA PRO A 84 6.17 7.68 6.25
C PRO A 84 5.93 7.50 4.75
N LEU A 85 4.66 7.32 4.35
CA LEU A 85 4.25 7.14 2.94
C LEU A 85 2.87 7.75 2.69
N ASP A 86 2.61 8.08 1.41
CA ASP A 86 1.29 8.46 0.90
C ASP A 86 0.59 9.57 1.71
N ASN A 87 1.34 10.61 2.06
CA ASN A 87 0.87 11.76 2.85
C ASN A 87 0.05 12.79 2.05
N GLY A 88 -0.70 12.35 1.03
CA GLY A 88 -1.61 13.18 0.24
C GLY A 88 -2.97 13.39 0.92
N ALA A 89 -3.74 14.38 0.46
CA ALA A 89 -5.01 14.79 1.05
C ALA A 89 -6.01 13.64 1.27
N GLN A 90 -6.11 12.70 0.32
CA GLN A 90 -6.99 11.53 0.44
C GLN A 90 -6.59 10.59 1.58
N THR A 91 -5.28 10.32 1.71
CA THR A 91 -4.75 9.44 2.78
C THR A 91 -4.87 10.12 4.14
N ILE A 92 -4.59 11.43 4.21
CA ILE A 92 -4.80 12.22 5.43
C ILE A 92 -6.25 12.16 5.88
N ALA A 93 -7.23 12.27 4.95
CA ALA A 93 -8.65 12.12 5.29
C ALA A 93 -8.95 10.75 5.91
N TYR A 94 -8.35 9.67 5.42
CA TYR A 94 -8.50 8.34 6.01
C TYR A 94 -7.91 8.24 7.42
N HIS A 95 -6.74 8.84 7.64
CA HIS A 95 -6.12 8.87 8.98
C HIS A 95 -6.94 9.68 9.98
N LEU A 96 -7.45 10.85 9.59
CA LEU A 96 -8.35 11.64 10.42
C LEU A 96 -9.59 10.84 10.84
N ALA A 97 -10.23 10.17 9.88
CA ALA A 97 -11.39 9.31 10.15
C ALA A 97 -11.09 8.20 11.16
N ARG A 98 -9.94 7.53 10.99
CA ARG A 98 -9.51 6.41 11.88
C ARG A 98 -9.15 6.88 13.28
N SER A 99 -8.72 8.13 13.43
CA SER A 99 -8.36 8.74 14.72
C SER A 99 -9.50 9.52 15.37
N GLY A 100 -10.73 9.46 14.82
CA GLY A 100 -11.90 10.13 15.37
C GLY A 100 -11.92 11.65 15.20
N TRP A 101 -11.04 12.21 14.36
CA TRP A 101 -11.04 13.63 14.04
C TRP A 101 -12.16 13.98 13.06
N PRO A 102 -12.67 15.24 13.10
CA PRO A 102 -13.51 15.76 12.04
C PRO A 102 -12.82 15.65 10.68
N VAL A 103 -13.52 15.12 9.67
CA VAL A 103 -12.94 14.87 8.34
C VAL A 103 -13.42 15.93 7.35
N PRO A 104 -12.62 16.95 7.05
CA PRO A 104 -12.91 17.90 5.98
C PRO A 104 -12.91 17.21 4.62
N SER A 105 -13.53 17.82 3.61
CA SER A 105 -13.45 17.32 2.25
C SER A 105 -12.01 17.25 1.77
N VAL A 106 -11.69 16.28 0.92
CA VAL A 106 -10.33 16.10 0.35
C VAL A 106 -9.81 17.39 -0.31
N SER A 107 -10.72 18.13 -0.96
CA SER A 107 -10.38 19.44 -1.57
C SER A 107 -10.08 20.49 -0.50
N ALA A 108 -10.74 20.47 0.65
CA ALA A 108 -10.45 21.39 1.76
C ALA A 108 -9.09 21.08 2.39
N ILE A 109 -8.79 19.80 2.62
CA ILE A 109 -7.47 19.34 3.09
C ILE A 109 -6.38 19.78 2.09
N HIS A 110 -6.59 19.57 0.79
CA HIS A 110 -5.61 19.98 -0.23
C HIS A 110 -5.37 21.48 -0.21
N ARG A 111 -6.43 22.30 -0.12
CA ARG A 111 -6.29 23.77 -0.02
C ARG A 111 -5.55 24.20 1.26
N ALA A 112 -5.78 23.52 2.39
CA ALA A 112 -5.04 23.78 3.62
C ALA A 112 -3.54 23.51 3.44
N LEU A 113 -3.18 22.36 2.84
CA LEU A 113 -1.78 22.02 2.55
C LEU A 113 -1.12 23.01 1.57
N VAL A 114 -1.86 23.51 0.57
CA VAL A 114 -1.36 24.54 -0.35
C VAL A 114 -1.10 25.86 0.39
N ARG A 115 -2.04 26.32 1.26
CA ARG A 115 -1.86 27.53 2.07
C ARG A 115 -0.63 27.47 2.97
N ARG A 116 -0.33 26.29 3.50
CA ARG A 116 0.84 26.04 4.36
C ARG A 116 2.13 25.77 3.57
N GLY A 117 2.10 25.89 2.24
CA GLY A 117 3.28 25.67 1.37
C GLY A 117 3.77 24.22 1.31
N LEU A 118 2.93 23.26 1.70
CA LEU A 118 3.28 21.84 1.78
C LEU A 118 2.97 21.05 0.50
N VAL A 119 2.48 21.73 -0.54
CA VAL A 119 2.19 21.14 -1.86
C VAL A 119 2.77 22.03 -2.94
N THR A 120 3.61 21.45 -3.80
CA THR A 120 4.06 22.07 -5.04
C THR A 120 3.05 21.72 -6.13
N PRO A 121 2.41 22.70 -6.78
CA PRO A 121 1.50 22.45 -7.89
C PRO A 121 2.22 21.71 -9.03
N GLN A 122 1.62 20.63 -9.53
CA GLN A 122 2.10 19.90 -10.70
C GLN A 122 0.96 19.81 -11.72
N PRO A 123 0.74 20.85 -12.54
CA PRO A 123 -0.40 20.93 -13.45
C PRO A 123 -0.39 19.86 -14.55
N GLU A 124 0.77 19.29 -14.87
CA GLU A 124 0.94 18.26 -15.91
C GLU A 124 0.43 16.87 -15.48
N LYS A 125 0.26 16.61 -14.19
CA LYS A 125 -0.27 15.33 -13.70
C LYS A 125 -1.80 15.30 -13.80
N ARG A 126 -2.29 14.91 -14.98
CA ARG A 126 -3.72 14.59 -15.14
C ARG A 126 -4.04 13.24 -14.52
N PRO A 127 -5.14 13.09 -13.75
CA PRO A 127 -5.60 11.77 -13.32
C PRO A 127 -5.97 10.95 -14.57
N ARG A 128 -5.34 9.80 -14.76
CA ARG A 128 -5.74 8.85 -15.80
C ARG A 128 -7.12 8.32 -15.43
N SER A 129 -8.07 8.34 -16.38
CA SER A 129 -9.38 7.72 -16.22
C SER A 129 -9.22 6.25 -15.84
N SER A 130 -10.03 5.81 -14.89
CA SER A 130 -9.94 4.46 -14.32
C SER A 130 -10.24 3.40 -15.36
N TRP A 131 -9.23 2.62 -15.74
CA TRP A 131 -9.41 1.36 -16.42
C TRP A 131 -10.19 0.40 -15.51
N ARG A 132 -11.01 -0.49 -16.07
CA ARG A 132 -11.67 -1.54 -15.31
C ARG A 132 -10.60 -2.34 -14.56
N ARG A 133 -10.65 -2.29 -13.22
CA ARG A 133 -9.73 -3.04 -12.38
C ARG A 133 -10.26 -4.46 -12.26
N PHE A 134 -9.50 -5.41 -12.77
CA PHE A 134 -9.71 -6.80 -12.43
C PHE A 134 -9.21 -7.03 -11.00
N GLU A 135 -10.01 -7.73 -10.19
CA GLU A 135 -9.68 -8.13 -8.83
C GLU A 135 -10.31 -9.49 -8.57
N TRP A 136 -9.53 -10.39 -8.05
CA TRP A 136 -10.03 -11.69 -7.63
C TRP A 136 -11.00 -11.53 -6.45
N PRO A 137 -12.07 -12.37 -6.36
CA PRO A 137 -13.16 -12.14 -5.42
C PRO A 137 -12.80 -12.38 -3.95
N ARG A 138 -11.83 -13.23 -3.62
CA ARG A 138 -11.48 -13.61 -2.25
C ARG A 138 -9.97 -13.58 -1.99
N PRO A 139 -9.54 -13.42 -0.72
CA PRO A 139 -8.16 -13.69 -0.32
C PRO A 139 -7.74 -15.10 -0.72
N ASN A 140 -6.49 -15.31 -1.06
CA ASN A 140 -5.95 -16.58 -1.56
C ASN A 140 -6.55 -17.11 -2.87
N ASP A 141 -7.44 -16.40 -3.54
CA ASP A 141 -7.81 -16.79 -4.90
C ASP A 141 -6.61 -16.71 -5.83
N ALA A 142 -5.81 -15.65 -5.73
CA ALA A 142 -4.59 -15.53 -6.52
C ALA A 142 -3.52 -14.69 -5.81
N TRP A 143 -2.30 -15.18 -5.81
CA TRP A 143 -1.10 -14.44 -5.41
C TRP A 143 -0.32 -13.99 -6.63
N GLN A 144 0.22 -12.79 -6.59
CA GLN A 144 1.19 -12.30 -7.56
C GLN A 144 2.58 -12.43 -6.96
N ILE A 145 3.53 -12.97 -7.75
CA ILE A 145 4.95 -13.07 -7.37
C ILE A 145 5.80 -12.35 -8.43
N ASP A 146 6.78 -11.61 -7.96
CA ASP A 146 7.73 -10.89 -8.81
C ASP A 146 9.03 -10.63 -8.04
N ALA A 147 10.07 -10.20 -8.73
CA ALA A 147 11.37 -9.87 -8.16
C ALA A 147 11.79 -8.45 -8.53
N THR A 148 12.37 -7.73 -7.57
CA THR A 148 12.91 -6.40 -7.82
C THR A 148 14.31 -6.25 -7.25
N CYS A 149 15.20 -5.58 -7.98
CA CYS A 149 16.56 -5.32 -7.56
C CYS A 149 16.65 -4.14 -6.59
N TRP A 150 17.58 -4.23 -5.63
CA TRP A 150 17.94 -3.16 -4.69
C TRP A 150 19.44 -3.21 -4.39
N ALA A 151 20.08 -2.04 -4.25
CA ALA A 151 21.49 -1.95 -3.91
C ALA A 151 21.68 -1.79 -2.39
N LEU A 152 22.65 -2.50 -1.82
CA LEU A 152 23.17 -2.31 -0.48
C LEU A 152 24.11 -1.10 -0.41
N CYS A 153 24.52 -0.71 0.80
CA CYS A 153 25.46 0.40 1.04
C CYS A 153 26.83 0.18 0.34
N SER A 154 27.25 -1.09 0.19
CA SER A 154 28.45 -1.49 -0.54
C SER A 154 28.37 -1.28 -2.05
N GLY A 155 27.18 -1.03 -2.61
CA GLY A 155 26.91 -1.07 -4.03
C GLY A 155 26.56 -2.48 -4.55
N GLU A 156 26.61 -3.50 -3.71
CA GLU A 156 26.18 -4.85 -4.06
C GLU A 156 24.68 -4.88 -4.38
N GLU A 157 24.32 -5.48 -5.51
CA GLU A 157 22.95 -5.67 -5.91
C GLU A 157 22.39 -6.97 -5.30
N VAL A 158 21.25 -6.85 -4.63
CA VAL A 158 20.46 -7.96 -4.11
C VAL A 158 19.04 -7.91 -4.68
N TRP A 159 18.36 -9.02 -4.65
CA TRP A 159 17.00 -9.14 -5.17
C TRP A 159 15.99 -9.36 -4.05
N ILE A 160 14.90 -8.66 -4.14
CA ILE A 160 13.74 -8.81 -3.25
C ILE A 160 12.69 -9.58 -4.02
N MET A 161 12.36 -10.78 -3.53
CA MET A 161 11.26 -11.58 -4.05
C MET A 161 10.00 -11.24 -3.28
N ASP A 162 9.00 -10.71 -3.97
CA ASP A 162 7.78 -10.19 -3.38
C ASP A 162 6.56 -11.03 -3.75
N LEU A 163 5.68 -11.25 -2.77
CA LEU A 163 4.37 -11.85 -2.99
C LEU A 163 3.27 -10.93 -2.49
N LEU A 164 2.23 -10.77 -3.29
CA LEU A 164 1.08 -9.91 -3.01
C LEU A 164 -0.23 -10.68 -3.27
N ASP A 165 -1.16 -10.63 -2.33
CA ASP A 165 -2.52 -11.11 -2.56
C ASP A 165 -3.29 -10.16 -3.48
N ASP A 166 -3.88 -10.71 -4.53
CA ASP A 166 -4.56 -9.91 -5.55
C ASP A 166 -5.81 -9.23 -5.04
N HIS A 167 -6.58 -9.87 -4.18
CA HIS A 167 -7.82 -9.35 -3.61
C HIS A 167 -7.57 -8.28 -2.55
N SER A 168 -6.88 -8.67 -1.49
CA SER A 168 -6.70 -7.84 -0.29
C SER A 168 -5.57 -6.83 -0.39
N ARG A 169 -4.65 -7.01 -1.36
CA ARG A 169 -3.39 -6.26 -1.44
C ARG A 169 -2.43 -6.52 -0.26
N VAL A 170 -2.66 -7.57 0.50
CA VAL A 170 -1.71 -7.99 1.55
C VAL A 170 -0.38 -8.32 0.90
N ALA A 171 0.68 -7.68 1.37
CA ALA A 171 2.04 -8.08 1.06
C ALA A 171 2.37 -9.31 1.90
N LEU A 172 2.37 -10.48 1.25
CA LEU A 172 2.46 -11.78 1.89
C LEU A 172 3.87 -12.12 2.33
N ALA A 173 4.84 -11.77 1.50
CA ALA A 173 6.27 -11.86 1.76
C ALA A 173 7.04 -10.83 0.94
N ALA A 174 8.21 -10.43 1.46
CA ALA A 174 9.28 -9.73 0.76
C ALA A 174 10.60 -10.28 1.31
N ARG A 175 11.34 -11.03 0.52
CA ARG A 175 12.53 -11.77 0.97
C ARG A 175 13.75 -11.43 0.13
N VAL A 176 14.88 -11.20 0.81
CA VAL A 176 16.14 -10.84 0.17
C VAL A 176 16.88 -12.09 -0.29
N TYR A 177 17.35 -12.06 -1.54
CA TYR A 177 18.18 -13.12 -2.14
C TYR A 177 19.33 -12.51 -2.95
N PRO A 178 20.44 -13.27 -3.16
CA PRO A 178 21.54 -12.81 -4.01
C PRO A 178 21.14 -12.62 -5.48
N GLY A 179 20.13 -13.36 -5.96
CA GLY A 179 19.67 -13.30 -7.33
C GLY A 179 18.26 -13.91 -7.49
N PRO A 180 17.59 -13.63 -8.63
CA PRO A 180 16.31 -14.24 -8.94
C PRO A 180 16.53 -15.68 -9.40
N SER A 181 16.08 -16.65 -8.63
CA SER A 181 16.18 -18.08 -8.91
C SER A 181 14.88 -18.81 -8.56
N GLY A 182 14.68 -20.01 -9.09
CA GLY A 182 13.54 -20.86 -8.71
C GLY A 182 13.54 -21.23 -7.21
N GLU A 183 14.72 -21.29 -6.57
CA GLU A 183 14.86 -21.50 -5.13
C GLU A 183 14.43 -20.24 -4.35
N ALA A 184 14.81 -19.06 -4.82
CA ALA A 184 14.37 -17.79 -4.24
C ALA A 184 12.85 -17.66 -4.31
N ALA A 185 12.25 -17.97 -5.47
CA ALA A 185 10.79 -17.97 -5.65
C ALA A 185 10.10 -18.95 -4.70
N TRP A 186 10.62 -20.18 -4.60
CA TRP A 186 10.12 -21.19 -3.69
C TRP A 186 10.29 -20.80 -2.22
N GLY A 187 11.45 -20.26 -1.84
CA GLY A 187 11.71 -19.78 -0.48
C GLY A 187 10.77 -18.68 -0.05
N ALA A 188 10.51 -17.70 -0.92
CA ALA A 188 9.58 -16.62 -0.66
C ALA A 188 8.13 -17.13 -0.60
N PHE A 189 7.73 -18.06 -1.50
CA PHE A 189 6.43 -18.72 -1.46
C PHE A 189 6.22 -19.50 -0.15
N CYS A 190 7.21 -20.28 0.29
CA CYS A 190 7.17 -20.98 1.57
C CYS A 190 7.00 -20.01 2.75
N SER A 191 7.74 -18.90 2.75
CA SER A 191 7.60 -17.87 3.79
C SER A 191 6.20 -17.24 3.83
N ALA A 192 5.59 -16.98 2.68
CA ALA A 192 4.22 -16.50 2.57
C ALA A 192 3.21 -17.55 3.07
N SER A 193 3.34 -18.80 2.61
CA SER A 193 2.38 -19.87 2.92
C SER A 193 2.40 -20.29 4.38
N GLN A 194 3.48 -20.10 5.09
CA GLN A 194 3.55 -20.36 6.53
C GLN A 194 2.58 -19.48 7.35
N ARG A 195 2.36 -18.27 6.90
CA ARG A 195 1.53 -17.29 7.62
C ARG A 195 0.12 -17.16 7.03
N TRP A 196 -0.01 -17.25 5.70
CA TRP A 196 -1.21 -16.88 4.99
C TRP A 196 -1.97 -18.06 4.36
N GLY A 197 -1.48 -19.29 4.52
CA GLY A 197 -2.05 -20.48 3.91
C GLY A 197 -1.60 -20.67 2.47
N LEU A 198 -2.34 -21.44 1.69
CA LEU A 198 -2.04 -21.73 0.30
C LEU A 198 -3.06 -21.05 -0.62
N PRO A 199 -2.62 -20.43 -1.73
CA PRO A 199 -3.53 -19.84 -2.71
C PRO A 199 -4.07 -20.89 -3.68
N ALA A 200 -5.19 -20.58 -4.34
CA ALA A 200 -5.67 -21.38 -5.47
C ALA A 200 -4.82 -21.16 -6.73
N HIS A 201 -4.32 -19.92 -6.92
CA HIS A 201 -3.52 -19.55 -8.09
C HIS A 201 -2.28 -18.75 -7.69
N VAL A 202 -1.19 -18.91 -8.46
CA VAL A 202 -0.01 -18.03 -8.42
C VAL A 202 0.19 -17.44 -9.80
N MET A 203 0.30 -16.11 -9.86
CA MET A 203 0.54 -15.35 -11.09
C MET A 203 1.96 -14.80 -11.06
N SER A 204 2.71 -14.96 -12.15
CA SER A 204 4.05 -14.39 -12.30
C SER A 204 4.20 -13.73 -13.67
N ASP A 205 5.30 -13.01 -13.84
CA ASP A 205 5.79 -12.69 -15.17
C ASP A 205 6.41 -13.97 -15.83
N ASN A 206 7.01 -13.79 -17.01
CA ASN A 206 7.63 -14.86 -17.75
C ASN A 206 9.12 -15.04 -17.42
N GLY A 207 9.58 -14.58 -16.27
CA GLY A 207 10.95 -14.76 -15.82
C GLY A 207 11.35 -16.23 -15.69
N CYS A 208 12.60 -16.56 -16.04
CA CYS A 208 13.11 -17.95 -16.01
C CYS A 208 13.10 -18.59 -14.62
N CYS A 209 13.04 -17.80 -13.56
CA CYS A 209 12.88 -18.27 -12.18
C CYS A 209 11.46 -18.80 -11.87
N PHE A 210 10.46 -18.41 -12.65
CA PHE A 210 9.06 -18.78 -12.45
C PHE A 210 8.57 -19.80 -13.47
N THR A 211 8.99 -19.68 -14.76
CA THR A 211 8.50 -20.55 -15.82
C THR A 211 9.58 -20.94 -16.80
N GLY A 212 9.58 -22.22 -17.23
CA GLY A 212 10.49 -22.73 -18.23
C GLY A 212 9.99 -22.55 -19.67
N ARG A 213 8.77 -22.06 -19.86
CA ARG A 213 8.06 -22.02 -21.14
C ARG A 213 8.84 -21.39 -22.29
N PHE A 214 9.61 -20.34 -22.01
CA PHE A 214 10.33 -19.56 -23.02
C PHE A 214 11.83 -19.87 -23.11
N PHE A 215 12.36 -20.63 -22.15
CA PHE A 215 13.80 -20.87 -22.05
C PHE A 215 14.21 -22.32 -22.25
N SER A 216 13.52 -23.25 -21.62
CA SER A 216 13.84 -24.68 -21.68
C SER A 216 12.78 -25.53 -22.36
N GLY A 217 11.60 -24.97 -22.63
CA GLY A 217 10.44 -25.70 -23.15
C GLY A 217 9.84 -26.70 -22.16
N GLY A 218 10.39 -26.77 -20.93
CA GLY A 218 9.97 -27.68 -19.87
C GLY A 218 9.36 -26.95 -18.67
N GLU A 219 8.90 -27.74 -17.69
CA GLU A 219 8.38 -27.25 -16.41
C GLU A 219 9.54 -26.95 -15.44
N THR A 220 9.53 -25.76 -14.81
CA THR A 220 10.49 -25.46 -13.74
C THR A 220 10.16 -26.23 -12.46
N ASN A 221 11.12 -26.34 -11.53
CA ASN A 221 10.86 -26.91 -10.23
C ASN A 221 9.78 -26.11 -9.46
N PHE A 222 9.75 -24.78 -9.62
CA PHE A 222 8.74 -23.94 -9.00
C PHE A 222 7.33 -24.26 -9.52
N GLU A 223 7.13 -24.35 -10.84
CA GLU A 223 5.86 -24.74 -11.44
C GLU A 223 5.40 -26.12 -10.98
N ARG A 224 6.34 -27.08 -10.95
CA ARG A 224 6.08 -28.45 -10.50
C ARG A 224 5.64 -28.52 -9.06
N ASP A 225 6.29 -27.77 -8.15
CA ASP A 225 5.93 -27.75 -6.74
C ASP A 225 4.55 -27.11 -6.52
N LEU A 226 4.23 -26.02 -7.22
CA LEU A 226 2.91 -25.41 -7.18
C LEU A 226 1.85 -26.40 -7.63
N ARG A 227 2.06 -27.07 -8.77
CA ARG A 227 1.15 -28.10 -9.31
C ARG A 227 0.95 -29.24 -8.32
N THR A 228 2.02 -29.71 -7.69
CA THR A 228 2.00 -30.77 -6.67
C THR A 228 1.13 -30.38 -5.47
N LEU A 229 1.11 -29.08 -5.10
CA LEU A 229 0.23 -28.55 -4.05
C LEU A 229 -1.22 -28.29 -4.51
N GLY A 230 -1.59 -28.62 -5.77
CA GLY A 230 -2.88 -28.32 -6.32
C GLY A 230 -3.09 -26.83 -6.70
N ILE A 231 -2.00 -26.07 -6.77
CA ILE A 231 -2.01 -24.63 -7.07
C ILE A 231 -1.79 -24.44 -8.58
N ARG A 232 -2.67 -23.67 -9.20
CA ARG A 232 -2.55 -23.37 -10.63
C ARG A 232 -1.60 -22.19 -10.85
N HIS A 233 -0.52 -22.40 -11.57
CA HIS A 233 0.36 -21.33 -12.04
C HIS A 233 -0.22 -20.65 -13.29
N ILE A 234 -0.23 -19.30 -13.29
CA ILE A 234 -0.72 -18.46 -14.38
C ILE A 234 0.38 -17.47 -14.77
N PRO A 235 1.25 -17.81 -15.74
CA PRO A 235 2.22 -16.86 -16.26
C PRO A 235 1.49 -15.76 -17.05
N SER A 236 1.99 -14.52 -16.98
CA SER A 236 1.38 -13.40 -17.70
C SER A 236 1.47 -13.62 -19.22
N SER A 237 0.38 -13.28 -19.92
CA SER A 237 0.40 -13.31 -21.38
C SER A 237 1.28 -12.18 -21.92
N PRO A 238 2.10 -12.43 -22.95
CA PRO A 238 2.85 -11.39 -23.62
C PRO A 238 1.91 -10.26 -24.08
N GLY A 239 2.23 -9.00 -23.73
CA GLY A 239 1.44 -7.85 -24.15
C GLY A 239 0.22 -7.48 -23.27
N HIS A 240 -0.05 -8.21 -22.18
CA HIS A 240 -1.07 -7.84 -21.20
C HIS A 240 -0.46 -7.35 -19.86
N PRO A 241 -0.03 -6.08 -19.78
CA PRO A 241 0.59 -5.52 -18.57
C PRO A 241 -0.39 -5.36 -17.40
N GLN A 242 -1.68 -5.65 -17.60
CA GLN A 242 -2.69 -5.48 -16.56
C GLN A 242 -2.54 -6.46 -15.38
N THR A 243 -1.87 -7.59 -15.59
CA THR A 243 -1.70 -8.65 -14.59
C THR A 243 -0.68 -8.26 -13.51
N CYS A 244 0.41 -7.55 -13.88
CA CYS A 244 1.50 -7.19 -12.98
C CYS A 244 1.42 -5.76 -12.41
N GLY A 245 0.49 -4.94 -12.85
CA GLY A 245 0.38 -3.52 -12.45
C GLY A 245 0.12 -3.27 -10.94
N LYS A 246 -0.26 -4.30 -10.20
CA LYS A 246 -0.43 -4.23 -8.73
C LYS A 246 0.93 -4.37 -8.04
N LEU A 247 1.75 -5.33 -8.46
CA LEU A 247 3.12 -5.50 -7.96
C LEU A 247 4.03 -4.34 -8.37
N GLU A 248 3.95 -3.84 -9.60
CA GLU A 248 4.69 -2.63 -9.99
C GLU A 248 4.41 -1.46 -9.04
N ARG A 249 3.14 -1.24 -8.69
CA ARG A 249 2.75 -0.20 -7.75
C ARG A 249 3.19 -0.49 -6.32
N PHE A 250 3.22 -1.76 -5.93
CA PHE A 250 3.79 -2.21 -4.67
C PHE A 250 5.28 -1.93 -4.64
N HIS A 251 6.05 -2.30 -5.67
CA HIS A 251 7.49 -2.00 -5.81
C HIS A 251 7.79 -0.51 -5.73
N GLN A 252 6.98 0.34 -6.38
CA GLN A 252 7.13 1.80 -6.25
C GLN A 252 6.94 2.28 -4.80
N THR A 253 6.01 1.65 -4.07
CA THR A 253 5.74 1.99 -2.67
C THR A 253 6.86 1.50 -1.76
N LEU A 254 7.33 0.27 -1.95
CA LEU A 254 8.46 -0.33 -1.27
C LEU A 254 9.74 0.50 -1.47
N LYS A 255 10.09 0.79 -2.73
CA LYS A 255 11.29 1.59 -3.04
C LYS A 255 11.23 3.00 -2.47
N ARG A 256 10.05 3.62 -2.39
CA ARG A 256 9.87 4.91 -1.70
C ARG A 256 10.07 4.80 -0.18
N TRP A 257 9.67 3.67 0.42
CA TRP A 257 9.89 3.41 1.84
C TRP A 257 11.38 3.24 2.14
N LEU A 258 12.08 2.42 1.37
CA LEU A 258 13.50 2.15 1.53
C LEU A 258 14.36 3.41 1.32
N ARG A 259 14.06 4.24 0.30
CA ARG A 259 14.78 5.52 0.05
C ARG A 259 14.70 6.53 1.17
N ARG A 260 13.80 6.38 2.13
CA ARG A 260 13.66 7.25 3.31
C ARG A 260 14.43 6.72 4.52
N ARG A 261 15.17 5.64 4.36
CA ARG A 261 15.97 5.00 5.40
C ARG A 261 17.44 4.97 4.99
N PRO A 262 18.35 4.81 5.97
CA PRO A 262 19.73 4.50 5.63
C PRO A 262 19.80 3.24 4.76
N LEU A 263 20.70 3.24 3.80
CA LEU A 263 20.97 2.04 3.01
C LEU A 263 21.46 0.93 3.94
N ALA A 264 20.87 -0.23 3.82
CA ALA A 264 21.28 -1.42 4.56
C ALA A 264 22.70 -1.82 4.18
N THR A 265 23.49 -2.23 5.15
CA THR A 265 24.88 -2.68 4.94
C THR A 265 24.94 -4.16 4.59
N THR A 266 23.95 -4.93 5.02
CA THR A 266 23.85 -6.39 4.80
C THR A 266 22.45 -6.79 4.32
N ALA A 267 22.36 -7.97 3.70
CA ALA A 267 21.08 -8.56 3.33
C ALA A 267 20.16 -8.79 4.55
N ALA A 268 20.72 -9.10 5.72
CA ALA A 268 19.96 -9.28 6.95
C ALA A 268 19.33 -7.95 7.43
N GLU A 269 20.09 -6.86 7.42
CA GLU A 269 19.60 -5.52 7.77
C GLU A 269 18.52 -5.06 6.78
N LEU A 270 18.70 -5.33 5.48
CA LEU A 270 17.65 -5.07 4.50
C LEU A 270 16.41 -5.90 4.79
N GLN A 271 16.53 -7.16 5.19
CA GLN A 271 15.40 -8.01 5.55
C GLN A 271 14.63 -7.42 6.75
N ASP A 272 15.31 -6.91 7.77
CA ASP A 272 14.67 -6.25 8.91
C ASP A 272 13.88 -5.01 8.48
N GLN A 273 14.43 -4.21 7.53
CA GLN A 273 13.73 -3.06 6.94
C GLN A 273 12.49 -3.50 6.15
N LEU A 274 12.56 -4.62 5.42
CA LEU A 274 11.42 -5.18 4.69
C LEU A 274 10.35 -5.71 5.64
N ASP A 275 10.72 -6.40 6.70
CA ASP A 275 9.76 -6.91 7.69
C ASP A 275 9.02 -5.75 8.38
N ALA A 276 9.73 -4.67 8.73
CA ALA A 276 9.11 -3.43 9.22
C ALA A 276 8.18 -2.78 8.19
N PHE A 277 8.57 -2.79 6.91
CA PHE A 277 7.72 -2.30 5.83
C PHE A 277 6.44 -3.12 5.70
N LEU A 278 6.53 -4.45 5.69
CA LEU A 278 5.37 -5.34 5.60
C LEU A 278 4.39 -5.12 6.75
N ALA A 279 4.90 -4.96 7.98
CA ALA A 279 4.08 -4.67 9.14
C ALA A 279 3.32 -3.34 8.97
N PHE A 280 4.00 -2.28 8.57
CA PHE A 280 3.39 -0.97 8.28
C PHE A 280 2.38 -1.06 7.12
N TYR A 281 2.80 -1.65 5.99
CA TYR A 281 1.99 -1.72 4.77
C TYR A 281 0.69 -2.48 4.99
N ASN A 282 0.74 -3.61 5.68
CA ASN A 282 -0.42 -4.47 5.89
C ASN A 282 -1.37 -3.95 6.96
N HIS A 283 -0.86 -3.37 8.05
CA HIS A 283 -1.68 -3.10 9.24
C HIS A 283 -1.94 -1.61 9.51
N GLN A 284 -1.09 -0.72 9.01
CA GLN A 284 -1.17 0.71 9.36
C GLN A 284 -1.50 1.61 8.17
N ARG A 285 -1.21 1.18 6.95
CA ARG A 285 -1.37 1.99 5.75
C ARG A 285 -2.79 1.88 5.18
N PRO A 286 -3.63 2.96 5.22
CA PRO A 286 -4.91 2.98 4.51
C PRO A 286 -4.67 2.91 3.00
N HIS A 287 -5.29 1.94 2.33
CA HIS A 287 -5.06 1.72 0.90
C HIS A 287 -6.16 2.37 0.05
N ARG A 288 -5.77 3.25 -0.90
CA ARG A 288 -6.74 3.98 -1.76
C ARG A 288 -7.65 3.05 -2.57
N ALA A 289 -7.09 1.97 -3.14
CA ALA A 289 -7.88 1.01 -3.91
C ALA A 289 -8.88 0.23 -3.03
N LEU A 290 -8.63 0.16 -1.71
CA LEU A 290 -9.47 -0.49 -0.72
C LEU A 290 -10.35 0.52 0.04
N ARG A 291 -10.57 1.71 -0.51
CA ARG A 291 -11.40 2.78 0.07
C ARG A 291 -10.98 3.20 1.49
N GLY A 292 -9.69 3.08 1.81
CA GLY A 292 -9.13 3.50 3.11
C GLY A 292 -9.03 2.41 4.16
N THR A 293 -9.47 1.18 3.88
CA THR A 293 -9.13 0.04 4.73
C THR A 293 -7.67 -0.38 4.53
N THR A 294 -7.10 -1.02 5.54
CA THR A 294 -5.77 -1.62 5.41
C THR A 294 -5.87 -2.96 4.66
N PRO A 295 -4.77 -3.44 4.04
CA PRO A 295 -4.73 -4.76 3.44
C PRO A 295 -5.14 -5.88 4.40
N ALA A 296 -4.69 -5.86 5.66
CA ALA A 296 -5.03 -6.87 6.66
C ALA A 296 -6.52 -6.86 7.05
N GLU A 297 -7.14 -5.67 7.17
CA GLU A 297 -8.58 -5.55 7.38
C GLU A 297 -9.37 -6.13 6.20
N ARG A 298 -8.93 -5.86 4.97
CA ARG A 298 -9.56 -6.40 3.76
C ARG A 298 -9.42 -7.93 3.68
N TRP A 299 -8.26 -8.46 4.07
CA TRP A 299 -8.03 -9.91 4.18
C TRP A 299 -8.99 -10.57 5.16
N ALA A 300 -9.13 -10.00 6.35
CA ALA A 300 -9.96 -10.56 7.42
C ALA A 300 -11.48 -10.45 7.13
N ALA A 301 -11.88 -9.65 6.14
CA ALA A 301 -13.29 -9.41 5.83
C ALA A 301 -14.00 -10.59 5.14
N SER A 302 -13.26 -11.58 4.63
CA SER A 302 -13.84 -12.76 3.96
C SER A 302 -12.95 -13.99 4.13
N PRO A 303 -13.52 -15.20 4.13
CA PRO A 303 -12.75 -16.43 4.24
C PRO A 303 -11.83 -16.59 3.02
N PRO A 304 -10.56 -17.00 3.23
CA PRO A 304 -9.62 -17.24 2.14
C PRO A 304 -9.99 -18.49 1.33
N SER A 305 -9.66 -18.44 0.05
CA SER A 305 -9.74 -19.60 -0.84
C SER A 305 -8.67 -20.63 -0.49
N GLN A 306 -8.85 -21.83 -0.99
CA GLN A 306 -7.95 -22.98 -0.83
C GLN A 306 -7.48 -23.45 -2.21
N PRO A 307 -6.31 -24.09 -2.32
CA PRO A 307 -5.90 -24.75 -3.55
C PRO A 307 -6.84 -25.90 -3.92
N GLY A 308 -6.71 -26.41 -5.14
CA GLY A 308 -7.32 -27.66 -5.54
C GLY A 308 -6.72 -28.87 -4.82
N GLU A 309 -7.19 -30.07 -5.18
CA GLU A 309 -6.60 -31.31 -4.69
C GLU A 309 -5.12 -31.40 -5.14
N PRO A 310 -4.21 -31.82 -4.22
CA PRO A 310 -2.82 -32.10 -4.58
C PRO A 310 -2.74 -33.11 -5.72
N ILE A 311 -1.91 -32.84 -6.71
CA ILE A 311 -1.77 -33.72 -7.88
C ILE A 311 -0.70 -34.77 -7.59
N PRO A 312 -1.06 -36.05 -7.46
CA PRO A 312 -0.10 -37.11 -7.21
C PRO A 312 0.81 -37.36 -8.41
N GLY A 313 1.95 -37.99 -8.17
CA GLY A 313 2.87 -38.46 -9.24
C GLY A 313 4.22 -37.73 -9.32
N ASP A 314 4.47 -36.72 -8.48
CA ASP A 314 5.83 -36.21 -8.32
C ASP A 314 6.60 -37.11 -7.35
N PRO A 315 7.71 -37.78 -7.77
CA PRO A 315 8.49 -38.67 -6.90
C PRO A 315 9.12 -37.94 -5.70
N ARG A 316 9.22 -36.61 -5.75
CA ARG A 316 9.72 -35.77 -4.64
C ARG A 316 8.66 -35.50 -3.59
N ALA A 317 7.38 -35.77 -3.91
CA ALA A 317 6.26 -35.48 -3.04
C ALA A 317 5.69 -36.75 -2.42
N THR A 318 5.59 -36.80 -1.11
CA THR A 318 5.06 -37.96 -0.38
C THR A 318 4.04 -37.51 0.65
N LEU A 319 2.92 -38.22 0.70
CA LEU A 319 1.85 -37.99 1.69
C LEU A 319 2.13 -38.77 2.96
N HIS A 320 2.03 -38.12 4.10
CA HIS A 320 2.26 -38.71 5.41
C HIS A 320 1.12 -38.38 6.37
N THR A 321 0.85 -39.29 7.31
CA THR A 321 -0.04 -39.03 8.44
C THR A 321 0.80 -38.66 9.65
N VAL A 322 0.45 -37.59 10.35
CA VAL A 322 1.12 -37.16 11.56
C VAL A 322 0.75 -38.12 12.71
N GLY A 323 1.75 -38.77 13.30
CA GLY A 323 1.56 -39.67 14.43
C GLY A 323 1.12 -38.94 15.70
N VAL A 324 0.67 -39.71 16.72
CA VAL A 324 0.19 -39.17 18.02
C VAL A 324 1.23 -38.33 18.76
N THR A 325 2.50 -38.53 18.47
CA THR A 325 3.62 -37.74 19.04
C THR A 325 3.90 -36.45 18.27
N GLY A 326 3.14 -36.16 17.20
CA GLY A 326 3.35 -35.00 16.35
C GLY A 326 4.50 -35.11 15.36
N ASN A 327 4.89 -36.33 15.01
CA ASN A 327 5.98 -36.62 14.06
C ASN A 327 5.45 -37.30 12.81
N ILE A 328 6.19 -37.18 11.72
CA ILE A 328 6.04 -37.98 10.51
C ILE A 328 7.27 -38.84 10.30
N SER A 329 7.11 -40.00 9.69
CA SER A 329 8.21 -40.85 9.25
C SER A 329 8.52 -40.57 7.81
N TRP A 330 9.74 -40.16 7.49
CA TRP A 330 10.23 -39.93 6.14
C TRP A 330 11.52 -40.71 5.91
N GLY A 331 11.44 -41.81 5.16
CA GLY A 331 12.50 -42.80 5.10
C GLY A 331 12.89 -43.29 6.50
N ARG A 332 14.19 -43.20 6.85
CA ARG A 332 14.68 -43.58 8.20
C ARG A 332 14.49 -42.45 9.25
N PHE A 333 14.02 -41.29 8.87
CA PHE A 333 13.96 -40.11 9.72
C PHE A 333 12.60 -39.94 10.37
N GLN A 334 12.59 -39.36 11.57
CA GLN A 334 11.40 -38.91 12.30
C GLN A 334 11.42 -37.40 12.34
N ILE A 335 10.46 -36.75 11.68
CA ILE A 335 10.41 -35.28 11.52
C ILE A 335 9.28 -34.75 12.44
N ALA A 336 9.64 -33.90 13.40
CA ALA A 336 8.67 -33.24 14.25
C ALA A 336 7.89 -32.18 13.46
N VAL A 337 6.56 -32.26 13.44
CA VAL A 337 5.66 -31.31 12.78
C VAL A 337 4.65 -30.67 13.75
N GLY A 338 4.61 -31.17 15.00
CA GLY A 338 3.78 -30.63 16.06
C GLY A 338 2.63 -31.55 16.46
N GLN A 339 2.48 -31.82 17.77
CA GLN A 339 1.48 -32.73 18.34
C GLN A 339 0.03 -32.27 18.06
N GLN A 340 -0.20 -30.96 17.95
CA GLN A 340 -1.52 -30.41 17.61
C GLN A 340 -2.04 -30.82 16.23
N ARG A 341 -1.18 -31.47 15.42
CA ARG A 341 -1.50 -31.96 14.08
C ARG A 341 -1.67 -33.50 14.03
N ALA A 342 -1.64 -34.15 15.15
CA ALA A 342 -1.81 -35.62 15.22
C ALA A 342 -3.05 -36.07 14.43
N GLY A 343 -2.89 -37.08 13.58
CA GLY A 343 -3.93 -37.61 12.71
C GLY A 343 -4.14 -36.81 11.38
N GLN A 344 -3.55 -35.63 11.24
CA GLN A 344 -3.65 -34.86 9.98
C GLN A 344 -2.75 -35.45 8.88
N HIS A 345 -3.20 -35.32 7.65
CA HIS A 345 -2.38 -35.61 6.47
C HIS A 345 -1.53 -34.40 6.13
N VAL A 346 -0.26 -34.64 5.83
CA VAL A 346 0.69 -33.60 5.40
C VAL A 346 1.44 -34.10 4.16
N LEU A 347 1.70 -33.19 3.22
CA LEU A 347 2.48 -33.42 2.02
C LEU A 347 3.92 -32.97 2.28
N VAL A 348 4.86 -33.85 2.06
CA VAL A 348 6.29 -33.54 2.10
C VAL A 348 6.81 -33.39 0.69
N ILE A 349 7.38 -32.24 0.35
CA ILE A 349 8.10 -32.01 -0.89
C ILE A 349 9.60 -31.97 -0.56
N ALA A 350 10.35 -32.90 -1.16
CA ALA A 350 11.79 -33.03 -0.93
C ALA A 350 12.58 -32.50 -2.15
N ARG A 351 13.57 -31.68 -1.89
CA ARG A 351 14.59 -31.24 -2.85
C ARG A 351 15.95 -31.59 -2.23
N ASP A 352 16.48 -32.73 -2.57
CA ASP A 352 17.65 -33.31 -1.91
C ASP A 352 17.44 -33.43 -0.37
N ASP A 353 18.21 -32.68 0.42
CA ASP A 353 18.07 -32.63 1.87
C ASP A 353 17.16 -31.49 2.37
N ASP A 354 16.63 -30.65 1.48
CA ASP A 354 15.65 -29.60 1.83
C ASP A 354 14.23 -30.15 1.76
N LEU A 355 13.56 -30.17 2.89
CA LEU A 355 12.20 -30.66 3.01
C LEU A 355 11.25 -29.53 3.34
N ALA A 356 10.12 -29.48 2.64
CA ALA A 356 8.98 -28.60 2.94
C ALA A 356 7.76 -29.46 3.24
N VAL A 357 7.20 -29.31 4.45
CA VAL A 357 6.04 -30.07 4.95
C VAL A 357 4.83 -29.16 4.92
N PHE A 358 3.83 -29.51 4.13
CA PHE A 358 2.59 -28.74 3.97
C PHE A 358 1.41 -29.51 4.58
N ALA A 359 0.58 -28.79 5.35
CA ALA A 359 -0.78 -29.19 5.65
C ALA A 359 -1.73 -28.44 4.73
N GLN A 360 -3.01 -28.77 4.77
CA GLN A 360 -4.04 -28.05 4.05
C GLN A 360 -4.07 -26.54 4.38
N THR A 361 -3.68 -26.17 5.59
CA THR A 361 -3.62 -24.80 6.09
C THR A 361 -2.37 -24.01 5.67
N GLY A 362 -1.41 -24.61 4.97
CA GLY A 362 -0.18 -23.97 4.54
C GLY A 362 1.09 -24.71 4.94
N LEU A 363 2.24 -24.04 4.80
CA LEU A 363 3.53 -24.59 5.21
C LEU A 363 3.57 -24.78 6.74
N VAL A 364 3.79 -26.01 7.14
CA VAL A 364 3.97 -26.38 8.56
C VAL A 364 5.41 -26.22 8.97
N ARG A 365 6.32 -26.70 8.12
CA ARG A 365 7.74 -26.70 8.43
C ARG A 365 8.58 -26.76 7.15
N ARG A 366 9.68 -26.02 7.15
CA ARG A 366 10.79 -26.17 6.22
C ARG A 366 12.04 -26.52 7.02
N LEU A 367 12.81 -27.49 6.58
CA LEU A 367 14.05 -27.90 7.24
C LEU A 367 15.06 -28.41 6.23
N HIS A 368 16.34 -28.22 6.56
CA HIS A 368 17.44 -28.96 5.94
C HIS A 368 17.68 -30.21 6.81
N LEU A 369 17.70 -31.38 6.17
CA LEU A 369 17.77 -32.66 6.85
C LEU A 369 19.20 -32.89 7.41
N ASP A 370 19.30 -33.05 8.72
CA ASP A 370 20.53 -33.47 9.34
C ASP A 370 20.65 -35.00 9.24
N ARG A 371 21.46 -35.49 8.28
CA ARG A 371 21.64 -36.94 8.04
C ARG A 371 22.29 -37.69 9.19
N SER A 372 22.97 -36.99 10.11
CA SER A 372 23.58 -37.59 11.31
C SER A 372 22.60 -37.99 12.38
N ARG A 373 21.37 -37.42 12.35
CA ARG A 373 20.34 -37.61 13.36
C ARG A 373 19.10 -38.27 12.77
N ARG A 374 18.62 -39.36 13.42
CA ARG A 374 17.36 -39.98 13.03
C ARG A 374 16.16 -39.05 13.31
N TYR A 375 16.18 -38.37 14.48
CA TYR A 375 15.12 -37.43 14.88
C TYR A 375 15.48 -36.02 14.52
N GLN A 376 14.57 -35.36 13.79
CA GLN A 376 14.68 -33.96 13.33
C GLN A 376 13.81 -33.09 14.23
N PRO A 377 14.35 -32.44 15.28
CA PRO A 377 13.58 -31.66 16.24
C PRO A 377 12.99 -30.41 15.57
N SER A 378 11.90 -29.88 16.07
CA SER A 378 11.19 -28.72 15.49
C SER A 378 12.00 -27.41 15.47
N GLY A 379 13.13 -27.34 16.18
CA GLY A 379 13.90 -26.10 16.36
C GLY A 379 13.25 -25.07 17.28
N LEU A 380 11.99 -25.29 17.67
CA LEU A 380 11.33 -24.48 18.68
C LEU A 380 11.77 -24.96 20.08
N PRO A 381 11.94 -24.03 21.04
CA PRO A 381 12.18 -24.45 22.43
C PRO A 381 11.05 -25.36 22.88
N PRO A 382 11.34 -26.41 23.70
CA PRO A 382 10.31 -27.32 24.17
C PRO A 382 9.24 -26.51 24.90
N GLY A 383 8.00 -26.59 24.39
CA GLY A 383 6.87 -25.90 25.00
C GLY A 383 6.79 -26.36 26.49
N ARG A 384 6.65 -25.41 27.42
CA ARG A 384 6.38 -25.74 28.83
C ARG A 384 5.19 -26.67 28.85
N LYS A 385 5.41 -27.88 29.32
CA LYS A 385 4.31 -28.80 29.65
C LYS A 385 3.35 -28.05 30.59
N PRO A 386 2.03 -28.03 30.30
CA PRO A 386 1.10 -27.46 31.24
C PRO A 386 1.31 -28.20 32.58
N LYS A 387 1.56 -27.44 33.65
CA LYS A 387 1.54 -28.02 35.01
C LYS A 387 0.11 -28.51 35.23
N ILE A 388 -0.08 -29.83 35.22
CA ILE A 388 -1.31 -30.43 35.69
C ILE A 388 -1.37 -30.05 37.17
N ALA A 389 -2.30 -29.17 37.53
CA ALA A 389 -2.59 -28.88 38.92
C ALA A 389 -3.12 -30.21 39.56
N PRO A 390 -2.64 -30.61 40.71
CA PRO A 390 -3.22 -31.77 41.42
C PRO A 390 -4.66 -31.43 41.78
N CYS A 391 -5.59 -32.30 41.37
CA CYS A 391 -6.95 -32.29 41.90
C CYS A 391 -6.89 -32.53 43.40
N HIS A 392 -7.36 -31.55 44.18
CA HIS A 392 -7.78 -31.74 45.57
C HIS A 392 -9.30 -31.69 45.61
#